data_e9b01e2f6b8f8d83945ed0045143ac97
#
_entry.id   e9b01e2f6b8f8d83945ed0045143ac97
#
_cell.length_a   1.000
_cell.length_b   1.000
_cell.length_c   1.000
_cell.angle_alpha   90.00
_cell.angle_beta   90.00
_cell.angle_gamma   90.00
#
_symmetry.space_group_name_H-M   'P 1'
#
loop_
_entity.id
_entity.type
_entity.pdbx_description
1 polymer ?
#
loop_
_entity_poly.entity_id
_entity_poly.type
_entity_poly.pdbx_seq_one_letter_code
_entity_poly.pdbx_strand_id
1 'polypeptide(L)'
;MRPEELAASISRLINRSPAFPGEALKIDLIANPRAGGFLRHGYSKRHKAELAELERRSLALPERNGGSSVELHLTERSGHALDIARGILEGAKADEPGKRRLIFTAGGDGTSLETASALVEMPMSEHGRFSLLRLPMGTGNDGSEGRDLVACLGRLLGPMAHSPRRALRIVPNPKGGKAPLWSFNIASVGLDAFVCKMTNRLKSVFPGDSYKLWVDLASVFYDRLWPPAELSLKALDESGREAFSFKRKCLLVAMGVSGHRQYGSNKPILPDDDNVCAVYQLPLLKKLAFKDRIASGGHRGLGPDVLSLFSAAKIRFEYDHGILLQREGEVTELTPEDFPLDFEISEPVYNVLAPA
;
A
#
# COMPACT_ATOMS: atom_id res chain seq x y z
N MET A 1 6.67 18.50 -13.19
CA MET A 1 5.54 19.08 -12.42
C MET A 1 5.99 19.24 -10.98
N ARG A 2 5.69 20.37 -10.35
CA ARG A 2 6.01 20.60 -8.93
C ARG A 2 4.78 20.30 -8.05
N PRO A 3 4.96 19.99 -6.74
CA PRO A 3 3.84 19.76 -5.82
C PRO A 3 2.84 20.93 -5.77
N GLU A 4 3.33 22.18 -5.85
CA GLU A 4 2.49 23.39 -5.84
C GLU A 4 1.59 23.46 -7.09
N GLU A 5 2.10 23.02 -8.26
CA GLU A 5 1.31 22.96 -9.50
C GLU A 5 0.16 21.93 -9.36
N LEU A 6 0.42 20.79 -8.70
CA LEU A 6 -0.59 19.77 -8.39
C LEU A 6 -1.63 20.31 -7.42
N ALA A 7 -1.21 20.95 -6.33
CA ALA A 7 -2.10 21.56 -5.34
C ALA A 7 -3.03 22.61 -5.97
N ALA A 8 -2.47 23.48 -6.84
CA ALA A 8 -3.24 24.48 -7.57
C ALA A 8 -4.29 23.84 -8.52
N SER A 9 -3.92 22.75 -9.22
CA SER A 9 -4.86 22.01 -10.06
C SER A 9 -5.99 21.37 -9.25
N ILE A 10 -5.63 20.71 -8.14
CA ILE A 10 -6.64 20.14 -7.21
C ILE A 10 -7.58 21.24 -6.70
N SER A 11 -7.05 22.42 -6.34
CA SER A 11 -7.88 23.55 -5.89
C SER A 11 -8.89 23.98 -6.96
N ARG A 12 -8.48 24.06 -8.24
CA ARG A 12 -9.41 24.37 -9.35
C ARG A 12 -10.48 23.28 -9.53
N LEU A 13 -10.12 22.01 -9.40
CA LEU A 13 -11.05 20.89 -9.52
C LEU A 13 -12.09 20.89 -8.41
N ILE A 14 -11.68 21.08 -7.14
CA ILE A 14 -12.61 21.03 -6.01
C ILE A 14 -13.60 22.20 -5.99
N ASN A 15 -13.23 23.35 -6.54
CA ASN A 15 -14.12 24.51 -6.65
C ASN A 15 -15.28 24.28 -7.63
N ARG A 16 -15.25 23.19 -8.40
CA ARG A 16 -16.31 22.76 -9.32
C ARG A 16 -16.77 21.33 -9.05
N SER A 17 -16.27 20.71 -8.00
CA SER A 17 -16.55 19.30 -7.68
C SER A 17 -17.97 19.16 -7.11
N PRO A 18 -18.79 18.22 -7.62
CA PRO A 18 -20.05 17.85 -6.99
C PRO A 18 -19.87 16.88 -5.80
N ALA A 19 -18.64 16.53 -5.43
CA ALA A 19 -18.36 15.70 -4.27
C ALA A 19 -18.88 16.37 -3.00
N PHE A 20 -19.67 15.66 -2.18
CA PHE A 20 -20.29 16.14 -0.95
C PHE A 20 -21.01 17.48 -1.13
N PRO A 21 -22.17 17.49 -1.81
CA PRO A 21 -22.91 18.72 -2.12
C PRO A 21 -23.26 19.53 -0.85
N GLY A 22 -23.09 20.83 -0.91
CA GLY A 22 -23.40 21.72 0.21
C GLY A 22 -22.35 21.83 1.31
N GLU A 23 -21.28 21.03 1.26
CA GLU A 23 -20.20 21.06 2.24
C GLU A 23 -18.96 21.79 1.70
N ALA A 24 -18.26 22.57 2.51
CA ALA A 24 -16.93 23.05 2.20
C ALA A 24 -15.92 21.88 2.30
N LEU A 25 -15.05 21.71 1.30
CA LEU A 25 -14.05 20.67 1.30
C LEU A 25 -12.71 21.24 1.77
N LYS A 26 -12.16 20.68 2.85
CA LYS A 26 -10.77 20.90 3.24
C LYS A 26 -9.95 19.71 2.78
N ILE A 27 -8.96 19.96 1.92
CA ILE A 27 -8.03 18.94 1.43
C ILE A 27 -6.65 19.22 1.99
N ASP A 28 -6.08 18.25 2.66
CA ASP A 28 -4.68 18.23 3.08
C ASP A 28 -3.90 17.36 2.08
N LEU A 29 -3.05 17.96 1.26
CA LEU A 29 -2.24 17.28 0.25
C LEU A 29 -0.83 17.02 0.81
N ILE A 30 -0.55 15.77 1.18
CA ILE A 30 0.78 15.32 1.62
C ILE A 30 1.58 14.88 0.40
N ALA A 31 2.58 15.64 0.01
CA ALA A 31 3.36 15.40 -1.20
C ALA A 31 4.83 15.09 -0.89
N ASN A 32 5.35 14.03 -1.53
CA ASN A 32 6.78 13.74 -1.53
C ASN A 32 7.42 14.37 -2.79
N PRO A 33 8.15 15.48 -2.68
CA PRO A 33 8.74 16.16 -3.83
C PRO A 33 9.78 15.31 -4.58
N ARG A 34 10.30 14.25 -3.93
CA ARG A 34 11.26 13.30 -4.51
C ARG A 34 10.58 12.12 -5.23
N ALA A 35 9.24 12.06 -5.26
CA ALA A 35 8.54 11.00 -5.98
C ALA A 35 8.77 11.09 -7.50
N GLY A 36 8.84 9.93 -8.16
CA GLY A 36 9.12 9.83 -9.59
C GLY A 36 8.15 10.60 -10.47
N GLY A 37 6.88 10.73 -10.05
CA GLY A 37 5.86 11.50 -10.75
C GLY A 37 6.16 13.00 -10.85
N PHE A 38 6.91 13.55 -9.89
CA PHE A 38 7.39 14.93 -9.94
C PHE A 38 8.71 15.07 -10.67
N LEU A 39 9.67 14.17 -10.43
CA LEU A 39 11.07 14.33 -10.91
C LEU A 39 11.29 13.83 -12.33
N ARG A 40 10.67 12.70 -12.73
CA ARG A 40 10.91 12.12 -14.05
C ARG A 40 10.17 12.91 -15.13
N HIS A 41 10.91 13.42 -16.12
CA HIS A 41 10.37 14.31 -17.17
C HIS A 41 9.15 13.71 -17.90
N GLY A 42 9.20 12.44 -18.29
CA GLY A 42 8.09 11.77 -18.98
C GLY A 42 6.81 11.67 -18.14
N TYR A 43 6.94 11.30 -16.86
CA TYR A 43 5.81 11.27 -15.94
C TYR A 43 5.25 12.66 -15.66
N SER A 44 6.12 13.64 -15.40
CA SER A 44 5.74 15.02 -15.16
C SER A 44 4.97 15.62 -16.35
N LYS A 45 5.41 15.37 -17.59
CA LYS A 45 4.72 15.83 -18.81
C LYS A 45 3.34 15.18 -18.94
N ARG A 46 3.25 13.88 -18.71
CA ARG A 46 1.98 13.12 -18.74
C ARG A 46 1.00 13.66 -17.69
N HIS A 47 1.44 13.81 -16.44
CA HIS A 47 0.60 14.32 -15.36
C HIS A 47 0.08 15.73 -15.61
N LYS A 48 0.90 16.63 -16.22
CA LYS A 48 0.44 17.97 -16.63
C LYS A 48 -0.68 17.88 -17.66
N ALA A 49 -0.58 16.99 -18.64
CA ALA A 49 -1.62 16.79 -19.65
C ALA A 49 -2.91 16.20 -19.02
N GLU A 50 -2.77 15.23 -18.12
CA GLU A 50 -3.89 14.63 -17.37
C GLU A 50 -4.63 15.68 -16.54
N LEU A 51 -3.92 16.55 -15.83
CA LEU A 51 -4.51 17.63 -15.04
C LEU A 51 -5.23 18.66 -15.92
N ALA A 52 -4.60 19.08 -17.04
CA ALA A 52 -5.22 20.02 -17.96
C ALA A 52 -6.53 19.47 -18.55
N GLU A 53 -6.58 18.18 -18.87
CA GLU A 53 -7.81 17.52 -19.32
C GLU A 53 -8.89 17.49 -18.24
N LEU A 54 -8.53 17.18 -16.99
CA LEU A 54 -9.47 17.19 -15.86
C LEU A 54 -10.01 18.60 -15.59
N GLU A 55 -9.15 19.62 -15.61
CA GLU A 55 -9.55 21.01 -15.46
C GLU A 55 -10.53 21.44 -16.57
N ARG A 56 -10.22 21.09 -17.83
CA ARG A 56 -11.13 21.35 -18.96
C ARG A 56 -12.51 20.68 -18.76
N ARG A 57 -12.53 19.41 -18.30
CA ARG A 57 -13.77 18.70 -18.00
C ARG A 57 -14.55 19.34 -16.86
N SER A 58 -13.85 19.86 -15.85
CA SER A 58 -14.50 20.51 -14.70
C SER A 58 -15.23 21.80 -15.07
N LEU A 59 -14.84 22.47 -16.18
CA LEU A 59 -15.52 23.69 -16.65
C LEU A 59 -16.99 23.47 -17.03
N ALA A 60 -17.40 22.23 -17.33
CA ALA A 60 -18.78 21.88 -17.59
C ALA A 60 -19.62 21.78 -16.29
N LEU A 61 -18.98 21.82 -15.13
CA LEU A 61 -19.64 21.75 -13.82
C LEU A 61 -19.85 23.16 -13.26
N PRO A 62 -20.94 23.40 -12.49
CA PRO A 62 -21.17 24.68 -11.83
C PRO A 62 -20.07 24.94 -10.79
N GLU A 63 -19.83 26.20 -10.49
CA GLU A 63 -19.00 26.58 -9.37
C GLU A 63 -19.68 26.22 -8.05
N ARG A 64 -18.85 25.78 -7.10
CA ARG A 64 -19.30 25.36 -5.79
C ARG A 64 -19.56 26.59 -4.91
N ASN A 65 -20.71 26.62 -4.28
CA ASN A 65 -21.02 27.61 -3.26
C ASN A 65 -20.40 27.14 -1.94
N GLY A 66 -19.27 27.71 -1.55
CA GLY A 66 -18.60 27.40 -0.28
C GLY A 66 -17.07 27.36 -0.43
N GLY A 67 -16.38 27.90 0.53
CA GLY A 67 -14.91 28.03 0.54
C GLY A 67 -14.19 26.68 0.71
N SER A 68 -13.94 25.98 -0.40
CA SER A 68 -13.06 24.81 -0.37
C SER A 68 -11.59 25.24 -0.40
N SER A 69 -10.71 24.50 0.27
CA SER A 69 -9.29 24.82 0.38
C SER A 69 -8.41 23.60 0.20
N VAL A 70 -7.20 23.82 -0.31
CA VAL A 70 -6.13 22.82 -0.39
C VAL A 70 -4.94 23.35 0.39
N GLU A 71 -4.49 22.60 1.38
CA GLU A 71 -3.28 22.85 2.14
C GLU A 71 -2.21 21.85 1.70
N LEU A 72 -1.03 22.35 1.31
CA LEU A 72 0.07 21.54 0.82
C LEU A 72 1.10 21.30 1.93
N HIS A 73 1.38 20.03 2.20
CA HIS A 73 2.39 19.59 3.13
C HIS A 73 3.49 18.81 2.39
N LEU A 74 4.75 19.23 2.52
CA LEU A 74 5.88 18.56 1.85
C LEU A 74 6.61 17.64 2.80
N THR A 75 6.86 16.39 2.36
CA THR A 75 7.70 15.47 3.13
C THR A 75 9.17 15.72 2.85
N GLU A 76 10.00 15.59 3.88
CA GLU A 76 11.46 15.83 3.82
C GLU A 76 12.27 14.55 4.00
N ARG A 77 11.75 13.60 4.78
CA ARG A 77 12.40 12.36 5.19
C ARG A 77 11.41 11.20 5.28
N SER A 78 11.90 9.97 5.43
CA SER A 78 11.08 8.82 5.82
C SER A 78 10.45 9.06 7.20
N GLY A 79 9.22 8.61 7.41
CA GLY A 79 8.42 8.86 8.61
C GLY A 79 7.73 10.22 8.66
N HIS A 80 8.12 11.19 7.78
CA HIS A 80 7.57 12.55 7.86
C HIS A 80 6.11 12.63 7.41
N ALA A 81 5.65 11.76 6.50
CA ALA A 81 4.24 11.73 6.12
C ALA A 81 3.35 11.25 7.29
N LEU A 82 3.85 10.35 8.13
CA LEU A 82 3.19 9.93 9.37
C LEU A 82 3.06 11.11 10.35
N ASP A 83 4.17 11.85 10.57
CA ASP A 83 4.19 12.99 11.48
C ASP A 83 3.22 14.10 11.00
N ILE A 84 3.23 14.41 9.69
CA ILE A 84 2.33 15.38 9.07
C ILE A 84 0.87 14.93 9.23
N ALA A 85 0.57 13.67 8.92
CA ALA A 85 -0.78 13.14 9.05
C ALA A 85 -1.29 13.21 10.48
N ARG A 86 -0.48 12.83 11.48
CA ARG A 86 -0.82 13.00 12.90
C ARG A 86 -1.10 14.46 13.27
N GLY A 87 -0.29 15.39 12.76
CA GLY A 87 -0.51 16.83 12.96
C GLY A 87 -1.83 17.32 12.37
N ILE A 88 -2.19 16.83 11.16
CA ILE A 88 -3.48 17.13 10.50
C ILE A 88 -4.64 16.60 11.36
N LEU A 89 -4.53 15.36 11.85
CA LEU A 89 -5.56 14.73 12.67
C LEU A 89 -5.75 15.45 13.99
N GLU A 90 -4.65 15.84 14.65
CA GLU A 90 -4.70 16.60 15.89
C GLU A 90 -5.28 18.00 15.68
N GLY A 91 -4.85 18.71 14.63
CA GLY A 91 -5.39 20.03 14.27
C GLY A 91 -6.89 20.00 13.93
N ALA A 92 -7.37 18.86 13.40
CA ALA A 92 -8.79 18.70 13.08
C ALA A 92 -9.70 18.59 14.31
N LYS A 93 -9.18 18.31 15.50
CA LYS A 93 -9.95 18.30 16.74
C LYS A 93 -10.52 19.67 17.08
N ALA A 94 -9.87 20.74 16.60
CA ALA A 94 -10.35 22.12 16.77
C ALA A 94 -11.40 22.54 15.71
N ASP A 95 -11.60 21.73 14.65
CA ASP A 95 -12.63 22.01 13.65
C ASP A 95 -14.04 21.77 14.23
N GLU A 96 -15.04 22.43 13.62
CA GLU A 96 -16.45 22.19 13.98
C GLU A 96 -16.80 20.70 13.87
N PRO A 97 -17.60 20.15 14.80
CA PRO A 97 -18.05 18.76 14.73
C PRO A 97 -18.70 18.45 13.38
N GLY A 98 -18.29 17.35 12.75
CA GLY A 98 -18.84 16.91 11.44
C GLY A 98 -18.20 17.54 10.20
N LYS A 99 -17.27 18.49 10.33
CA LYS A 99 -16.52 19.03 9.18
C LYS A 99 -15.62 17.94 8.57
N ARG A 100 -15.78 17.72 7.25
CA ARG A 100 -15.04 16.69 6.52
C ARG A 100 -13.67 17.19 6.11
N ARG A 101 -12.67 16.33 6.26
CA ARG A 101 -11.34 16.52 5.71
C ARG A 101 -10.98 15.39 4.74
N LEU A 102 -10.42 15.75 3.63
CA LEU A 102 -9.89 14.80 2.65
C LEU A 102 -8.37 14.86 2.70
N ILE A 103 -7.74 13.72 2.92
CA ILE A 103 -6.28 13.62 2.92
C ILE A 103 -5.85 13.00 1.60
N PHE A 104 -5.09 13.75 0.81
CA PHE A 104 -4.54 13.26 -0.45
C PHE A 104 -3.06 12.99 -0.29
N THR A 105 -2.59 11.84 -0.75
CA THR A 105 -1.15 11.57 -0.81
C THR A 105 -0.65 11.63 -2.24
N ALA A 106 0.42 12.40 -2.47
CA ALA A 106 1.11 12.52 -3.75
C ALA A 106 2.56 12.07 -3.56
N GLY A 107 2.76 10.77 -3.47
CA GLY A 107 4.05 10.14 -3.20
C GLY A 107 4.13 8.74 -3.77
N GLY A 108 5.06 7.94 -3.25
CA GLY A 108 5.11 6.49 -3.47
C GLY A 108 4.32 5.73 -2.40
N ASP A 109 4.42 4.40 -2.46
CA ASP A 109 3.72 3.50 -1.54
C ASP A 109 4.08 3.78 -0.08
N GLY A 110 5.34 4.12 0.24
CA GLY A 110 5.77 4.52 1.59
C GLY A 110 5.04 5.75 2.14
N THR A 111 4.87 6.82 1.32
CA THR A 111 4.12 8.02 1.74
C THR A 111 2.65 7.67 2.05
N SER A 112 2.05 6.82 1.22
CA SER A 112 0.67 6.35 1.40
C SER A 112 0.53 5.46 2.62
N LEU A 113 1.49 4.55 2.85
CA LEU A 113 1.55 3.67 4.02
C LEU A 113 1.66 4.48 5.32
N GLU A 114 2.58 5.44 5.40
CA GLU A 114 2.77 6.30 6.56
C GLU A 114 1.50 7.10 6.88
N THR A 115 0.88 7.70 5.87
CA THR A 115 -0.37 8.47 6.04
C THR A 115 -1.53 7.58 6.50
N ALA A 116 -1.74 6.42 5.86
CA ALA A 116 -2.79 5.50 6.24
C ALA A 116 -2.56 4.91 7.65
N SER A 117 -1.30 4.70 8.06
CA SER A 117 -0.95 4.26 9.41
C SER A 117 -1.39 5.26 10.48
N ALA A 118 -1.27 6.58 10.22
CA ALA A 118 -1.80 7.59 11.13
C ALA A 118 -3.34 7.51 11.25
N LEU A 119 -4.03 7.24 10.13
CA LEU A 119 -5.50 7.16 10.14
C LEU A 119 -6.01 5.98 10.98
N VAL A 120 -5.34 4.84 10.96
CA VAL A 120 -5.75 3.68 11.78
C VAL A 120 -5.43 3.84 13.28
N GLU A 121 -4.58 4.79 13.65
CA GLU A 121 -4.30 5.13 15.05
C GLU A 121 -5.38 6.00 15.69
N MET A 122 -6.28 6.58 14.87
CA MET A 122 -7.40 7.39 15.36
C MET A 122 -8.44 6.55 16.10
N PRO A 123 -9.17 7.14 17.06
CA PRO A 123 -10.39 6.54 17.58
C PRO A 123 -11.42 6.29 16.47
N MET A 124 -12.11 5.16 16.51
CA MET A 124 -13.12 4.81 15.47
C MET A 124 -14.23 5.84 15.33
N SER A 125 -14.58 6.56 16.39
CA SER A 125 -15.57 7.65 16.36
C SER A 125 -15.20 8.80 15.42
N GLU A 126 -13.92 8.98 15.13
CA GLU A 126 -13.39 10.05 14.27
C GLU A 126 -13.25 9.61 12.79
N HIS A 127 -13.29 8.31 12.51
CA HIS A 127 -13.04 7.79 11.15
C HIS A 127 -13.99 8.37 10.10
N GLY A 128 -15.25 8.67 10.46
CA GLY A 128 -16.25 9.26 9.56
C GLY A 128 -15.89 10.66 9.04
N ARG A 129 -14.92 11.34 9.65
CA ARG A 129 -14.51 12.71 9.30
C ARG A 129 -13.44 12.76 8.21
N PHE A 130 -12.71 11.66 7.99
CA PHE A 130 -11.55 11.63 7.11
C PHE A 130 -11.73 10.61 5.99
N SER A 131 -11.25 10.95 4.80
CA SER A 131 -11.04 10.00 3.71
C SER A 131 -9.72 10.21 3.03
N LEU A 132 -9.04 9.11 2.75
CA LEU A 132 -7.78 9.07 2.03
C LEU A 132 -8.03 8.93 0.52
N LEU A 133 -7.25 9.65 -0.28
CA LEU A 133 -7.10 9.44 -1.72
C LEU A 133 -5.61 9.35 -2.05
N ARG A 134 -5.17 8.21 -2.55
CA ARG A 134 -3.76 7.96 -2.88
C ARG A 134 -3.53 8.19 -4.37
N LEU A 135 -2.74 9.22 -4.69
CA LEU A 135 -2.39 9.57 -6.07
C LEU A 135 -1.17 8.79 -6.56
N PRO A 136 -1.15 8.30 -7.81
CA PRO A 136 -0.09 7.44 -8.34
C PRO A 136 1.16 8.24 -8.73
N MET A 137 1.86 8.81 -7.77
CA MET A 137 3.06 9.62 -7.98
C MET A 137 4.37 8.86 -7.74
N GLY A 138 4.31 7.62 -7.26
CA GLY A 138 5.45 6.73 -7.05
C GLY A 138 5.84 5.92 -8.29
N THR A 139 6.71 4.93 -8.08
CA THR A 139 7.12 3.96 -9.11
C THR A 139 6.24 2.70 -9.08
N GLY A 140 5.80 2.26 -7.89
CA GLY A 140 4.94 1.09 -7.70
C GLY A 140 3.46 1.47 -7.82
N ASN A 141 3.00 2.35 -6.95
CA ASN A 141 1.62 2.83 -6.86
C ASN A 141 0.59 1.72 -6.58
N ASP A 142 1.00 0.66 -5.88
CA ASP A 142 0.19 -0.54 -5.64
C ASP A 142 -1.03 -0.26 -4.77
N GLY A 143 -0.94 0.78 -3.93
CA GLY A 143 -2.01 1.22 -3.05
C GLY A 143 -2.87 2.36 -3.60
N SER A 144 -2.59 2.91 -4.80
CA SER A 144 -3.36 4.04 -5.34
C SER A 144 -4.77 3.63 -5.77
N GLU A 145 -5.73 4.59 -5.69
CA GLU A 145 -7.11 4.37 -6.08
C GLU A 145 -7.32 4.35 -7.60
N GLY A 146 -6.28 4.57 -8.39
CA GLY A 146 -6.32 4.52 -9.85
C GLY A 146 -4.92 4.43 -10.45
N ARG A 147 -4.84 4.05 -11.72
CA ARG A 147 -3.56 3.87 -12.44
C ARG A 147 -2.90 5.17 -12.89
N ASP A 148 -3.66 6.26 -12.92
CA ASP A 148 -3.22 7.58 -13.34
C ASP A 148 -4.02 8.68 -12.61
N LEU A 149 -3.63 9.94 -12.81
CA LEU A 149 -4.31 11.07 -12.17
C LEU A 149 -5.75 11.25 -12.66
N VAL A 150 -6.05 10.88 -13.90
CA VAL A 150 -7.43 10.96 -14.44
C VAL A 150 -8.33 9.98 -13.70
N ALA A 151 -7.87 8.74 -13.48
CA ALA A 151 -8.63 7.74 -12.75
C ALA A 151 -8.81 8.10 -11.27
N CYS A 152 -7.81 8.75 -10.64
CA CYS A 152 -7.89 9.16 -9.24
C CYS A 152 -8.67 10.46 -9.05
N LEU A 153 -8.20 11.56 -9.63
CA LEU A 153 -8.78 12.90 -9.44
C LEU A 153 -10.07 13.09 -10.25
N GLY A 154 -10.27 12.34 -11.34
CA GLY A 154 -11.50 12.36 -12.13
C GLY A 154 -12.73 11.98 -11.33
N ARG A 155 -12.57 11.23 -10.24
CA ARG A 155 -13.63 10.92 -9.28
C ARG A 155 -14.24 12.19 -8.66
N LEU A 156 -13.43 13.24 -8.47
CA LEU A 156 -13.91 14.54 -7.96
C LEU A 156 -14.90 15.24 -8.89
N LEU A 157 -15.02 14.81 -10.14
CA LEU A 157 -15.99 15.34 -11.10
C LEU A 157 -17.37 14.67 -10.99
N GLY A 158 -17.58 13.79 -10.03
CA GLY A 158 -18.82 13.09 -9.71
C GLY A 158 -19.13 13.12 -8.22
N PRO A 159 -20.32 12.61 -7.83
CA PRO A 159 -20.67 12.41 -6.41
C PRO A 159 -19.68 11.45 -5.75
N MET A 160 -19.32 11.73 -4.50
CA MET A 160 -18.35 10.96 -3.74
C MET A 160 -18.89 10.58 -2.37
N ALA A 161 -18.40 9.45 -1.86
CA ALA A 161 -18.72 8.94 -0.54
C ALA A 161 -17.46 8.45 0.19
N HIS A 162 -17.57 8.31 1.51
CA HIS A 162 -16.61 7.58 2.32
C HIS A 162 -16.80 6.09 2.12
N SER A 163 -15.74 5.37 1.82
CA SER A 163 -15.74 3.92 1.66
C SER A 163 -14.85 3.29 2.73
N PRO A 164 -15.44 2.62 3.73
CA PRO A 164 -14.69 1.94 4.79
C PRO A 164 -13.77 0.86 4.21
N ARG A 165 -12.55 0.77 4.71
CA ARG A 165 -11.54 -0.20 4.28
C ARG A 165 -10.96 -0.97 5.44
N ARG A 166 -10.82 -2.27 5.25
CA ARG A 166 -10.06 -3.17 6.11
C ARG A 166 -8.57 -2.98 5.85
N ALA A 167 -7.75 -3.34 6.82
CA ALA A 167 -6.29 -3.38 6.72
C ALA A 167 -5.78 -4.72 7.26
N LEU A 168 -4.56 -5.05 6.93
CA LEU A 168 -3.86 -6.19 7.50
C LEU A 168 -3.05 -5.70 8.70
N ARG A 169 -3.39 -6.18 9.88
CA ARG A 169 -2.66 -5.94 11.12
C ARG A 169 -1.62 -7.05 11.30
N ILE A 170 -0.38 -6.66 11.50
CA ILE A 170 0.76 -7.55 11.70
C ILE A 170 1.19 -7.41 13.14
N VAL A 171 1.08 -8.47 13.91
CA VAL A 171 1.31 -8.48 15.35
C VAL A 171 2.49 -9.39 15.70
N PRO A 172 3.70 -8.83 15.86
CA PRO A 172 4.83 -9.58 16.37
C PRO A 172 4.60 -9.99 17.83
N ASN A 173 5.29 -11.04 18.27
CA ASN A 173 5.32 -11.39 19.69
C ASN A 173 5.86 -10.21 20.50
N PRO A 174 5.20 -9.81 21.60
CA PRO A 174 5.68 -8.73 22.47
C PRO A 174 7.10 -8.92 23.00
N LYS A 175 7.61 -10.15 23.10
CA LYS A 175 8.99 -10.44 23.53
C LYS A 175 10.04 -9.82 22.60
N GLY A 176 9.75 -9.69 21.29
CA GLY A 176 10.64 -9.04 20.32
C GLY A 176 10.68 -7.52 20.43
N GLY A 177 9.85 -6.90 21.26
CA GLY A 177 9.83 -5.47 21.51
C GLY A 177 9.29 -4.61 20.36
N LYS A 178 8.78 -5.22 19.28
CA LYS A 178 8.22 -4.51 18.14
C LYS A 178 6.72 -4.21 18.33
N ALA A 179 6.32 -2.98 18.03
CA ALA A 179 4.92 -2.62 17.98
C ALA A 179 4.19 -3.29 16.79
N PRO A 180 2.87 -3.50 16.87
CA PRO A 180 2.08 -3.91 15.73
C PRO A 180 2.25 -2.97 14.54
N LEU A 181 2.23 -3.55 13.34
CA LEU A 181 2.40 -2.87 12.06
C LEU A 181 1.12 -3.02 11.23
N TRP A 182 0.95 -2.15 10.24
CA TRP A 182 -0.20 -2.17 9.33
C TRP A 182 0.24 -2.30 7.89
N SER A 183 -0.53 -3.02 7.09
CA SER A 183 -0.45 -3.04 5.64
C SER A 183 -1.85 -2.84 5.04
N PHE A 184 -1.93 -2.09 3.95
CA PHE A 184 -3.18 -1.68 3.31
C PHE A 184 -3.41 -2.36 1.97
N ASN A 185 -2.44 -3.17 1.55
CA ASN A 185 -2.49 -3.95 0.32
C ASN A 185 -2.04 -5.39 0.56
N ILE A 186 -0.72 -5.62 0.68
CA ILE A 186 -0.11 -6.94 0.88
C ILE A 186 1.05 -6.82 1.87
N ALA A 187 1.13 -7.76 2.80
CA ALA A 187 2.34 -8.02 3.56
C ALA A 187 2.87 -9.42 3.25
N SER A 188 4.19 -9.61 3.34
CA SER A 188 4.80 -10.90 3.09
C SER A 188 6.10 -11.08 3.84
N VAL A 189 6.45 -12.33 4.08
CA VAL A 189 7.75 -12.73 4.66
C VAL A 189 8.55 -13.53 3.64
N GLY A 190 9.85 -13.34 3.62
CA GLY A 190 10.78 -14.15 2.84
C GLY A 190 11.44 -13.44 1.66
N LEU A 191 11.56 -14.14 0.51
CA LEU A 191 12.36 -13.72 -0.64
C LEU A 191 11.96 -12.35 -1.19
N ASP A 192 10.68 -12.05 -1.30
CA ASP A 192 10.21 -10.77 -1.85
C ASP A 192 10.57 -9.58 -0.95
N ALA A 193 10.55 -9.77 0.38
CA ALA A 193 11.07 -8.78 1.33
C ALA A 193 12.58 -8.55 1.15
N PHE A 194 13.34 -9.61 0.84
CA PHE A 194 14.75 -9.48 0.51
C PHE A 194 14.98 -8.72 -0.80
N VAL A 195 14.18 -8.98 -1.83
CA VAL A 195 14.21 -8.22 -3.09
C VAL A 195 13.91 -6.74 -2.85
N CYS A 196 12.92 -6.42 -2.02
CA CYS A 196 12.60 -5.04 -1.63
C CYS A 196 13.78 -4.38 -0.90
N LYS A 197 14.40 -5.08 0.08
CA LYS A 197 15.57 -4.59 0.82
C LYS A 197 16.74 -4.25 -0.12
N MET A 198 17.05 -5.16 -1.05
CA MET A 198 18.11 -4.96 -2.03
C MET A 198 17.78 -3.80 -2.98
N THR A 199 16.58 -3.76 -3.52
CA THR A 199 16.14 -2.70 -4.43
C THR A 199 16.19 -1.33 -3.76
N ASN A 200 15.75 -1.21 -2.51
CA ASN A 200 15.76 0.06 -1.77
C ASN A 200 17.20 0.56 -1.53
N ARG A 201 18.13 -0.32 -1.21
CA ARG A 201 19.56 0.02 -1.07
C ARG A 201 20.20 0.48 -2.39
N LEU A 202 19.77 -0.07 -3.51
CA LEU A 202 20.41 0.14 -4.81
C LEU A 202 19.77 1.26 -5.64
N LYS A 203 18.53 1.66 -5.33
CA LYS A 203 17.87 2.82 -5.97
C LYS A 203 18.70 4.11 -5.88
N SER A 204 19.51 4.26 -4.82
CA SER A 204 20.40 5.41 -4.65
C SER A 204 21.66 5.35 -5.53
N VAL A 205 22.08 4.13 -5.96
CA VAL A 205 23.34 3.91 -6.68
C VAL A 205 23.10 3.65 -8.17
N PHE A 206 22.02 2.94 -8.52
CA PHE A 206 21.69 2.57 -9.91
C PHE A 206 20.24 2.94 -10.24
N PRO A 207 19.97 4.14 -10.75
CA PRO A 207 18.63 4.51 -11.23
C PRO A 207 18.31 3.80 -12.54
N GLY A 208 17.18 3.07 -12.64
CA GLY A 208 16.70 2.47 -13.88
C GLY A 208 16.06 1.09 -13.71
N ASP A 209 15.86 0.36 -14.83
CA ASP A 209 15.20 -0.96 -14.91
C ASP A 209 16.06 -2.14 -14.40
N SER A 210 17.09 -1.87 -13.62
CA SER A 210 17.95 -2.89 -13.00
C SER A 210 17.21 -3.83 -12.03
N TYR A 211 15.94 -3.56 -11.72
CA TYR A 211 15.10 -4.39 -10.85
C TYR A 211 15.09 -5.88 -11.27
N LYS A 212 15.04 -6.18 -12.58
CA LYS A 212 15.02 -7.57 -13.07
C LYS A 212 16.31 -8.32 -12.69
N LEU A 213 17.45 -7.67 -12.88
CA LEU A 213 18.76 -8.25 -12.52
C LEU A 213 18.84 -8.51 -11.01
N TRP A 214 18.26 -7.62 -10.19
CA TRP A 214 18.28 -7.77 -8.73
C TRP A 214 17.36 -8.88 -8.23
N VAL A 215 16.22 -9.11 -8.88
CA VAL A 215 15.36 -10.26 -8.57
C VAL A 215 16.10 -11.56 -8.84
N ASP A 216 16.88 -11.66 -9.93
CA ASP A 216 17.66 -12.85 -10.26
C ASP A 216 18.80 -13.06 -9.26
N LEU A 217 19.55 -12.01 -8.95
CA LEU A 217 20.59 -12.03 -7.92
C LEU A 217 20.02 -12.37 -6.52
N ALA A 218 18.89 -11.79 -6.15
CA ALA A 218 18.22 -12.08 -4.89
C ALA A 218 17.85 -13.58 -4.81
N SER A 219 17.31 -14.15 -5.89
CA SER A 219 16.94 -15.57 -5.94
C SER A 219 18.16 -16.50 -5.75
N VAL A 220 19.35 -16.09 -6.22
CA VAL A 220 20.59 -16.84 -6.07
C VAL A 220 21.16 -16.74 -4.66
N PHE A 221 21.19 -15.53 -4.08
CA PHE A 221 21.87 -15.28 -2.81
C PHE A 221 20.97 -15.41 -1.59
N TYR A 222 19.65 -15.42 -1.76
CA TYR A 222 18.69 -15.46 -0.66
C TYR A 222 18.96 -16.61 0.31
N ASP A 223 19.03 -17.85 -0.19
CA ASP A 223 19.22 -19.04 0.64
C ASP A 223 20.56 -19.07 1.39
N ARG A 224 21.56 -18.33 0.90
CA ARG A 224 22.86 -18.23 1.57
C ARG A 224 22.85 -17.23 2.71
N LEU A 225 22.10 -16.13 2.54
CA LEU A 225 22.01 -15.05 3.53
C LEU A 225 20.89 -15.30 4.55
N TRP A 226 19.83 -15.95 4.11
CA TRP A 226 18.65 -16.31 4.90
C TRP A 226 18.32 -17.78 4.68
N PRO A 227 19.08 -18.69 5.33
CA PRO A 227 18.90 -20.13 5.15
C PRO A 227 17.46 -20.54 5.48
N PRO A 228 16.75 -21.21 4.56
CA PRO A 228 15.36 -21.60 4.81
C PRO A 228 15.29 -22.67 5.89
N ALA A 229 14.54 -22.38 6.95
CA ALA A 229 14.16 -23.33 7.98
C ALA A 229 12.67 -23.71 7.84
N GLU A 230 12.20 -24.64 8.66
CA GLU A 230 10.81 -25.02 8.69
C GLU A 230 9.97 -23.91 9.34
N LEU A 231 9.02 -23.39 8.57
CA LEU A 231 8.03 -22.42 9.01
C LEU A 231 6.71 -23.18 9.23
N SER A 232 6.16 -23.08 10.44
CA SER A 232 4.81 -23.56 10.74
C SER A 232 3.81 -22.43 10.52
N LEU A 233 2.78 -22.70 9.74
CA LEU A 233 1.69 -21.78 9.46
C LEU A 233 0.37 -22.41 9.84
N LYS A 234 -0.44 -21.64 10.58
CA LYS A 234 -1.84 -21.97 10.88
C LYS A 234 -2.72 -20.82 10.42
N ALA A 235 -3.68 -21.12 9.53
CA ALA A 235 -4.64 -20.18 8.99
C ALA A 235 -6.02 -20.41 9.58
N LEU A 236 -6.71 -19.35 9.96
CA LEU A 236 -8.06 -19.35 10.49
C LEU A 236 -9.00 -18.59 9.55
N ASP A 237 -10.22 -19.09 9.41
CA ASP A 237 -11.30 -18.40 8.71
C ASP A 237 -11.93 -17.28 9.58
N GLU A 238 -12.93 -16.56 9.05
CA GLU A 238 -13.65 -15.50 9.78
C GLU A 238 -14.39 -16.03 11.03
N SER A 239 -14.69 -17.32 11.10
CA SER A 239 -15.31 -17.96 12.29
C SER A 239 -14.29 -18.43 13.34
N GLY A 240 -12.98 -18.25 13.07
CA GLY A 240 -11.89 -18.71 13.93
C GLY A 240 -11.57 -20.20 13.82
N ARG A 241 -12.17 -20.92 12.85
CA ARG A 241 -11.85 -22.34 12.59
C ARG A 241 -10.61 -22.43 11.72
N GLU A 242 -9.85 -23.50 11.92
CA GLU A 242 -8.69 -23.80 11.08
C GLU A 242 -9.12 -24.09 9.63
N ALA A 243 -8.69 -23.22 8.72
CA ALA A 243 -8.96 -23.36 7.30
C ALA A 243 -7.83 -24.08 6.56
N PHE A 244 -6.58 -23.85 7.02
CA PHE A 244 -5.40 -24.43 6.39
C PHE A 244 -4.22 -24.44 7.36
N SER A 245 -3.34 -25.46 7.30
CA SER A 245 -2.10 -25.48 8.06
C SER A 245 -1.01 -26.29 7.38
N PHE A 246 0.23 -25.93 7.62
CA PHE A 246 1.40 -26.69 7.18
C PHE A 246 2.63 -26.40 8.05
N LYS A 247 3.61 -27.32 7.95
CA LYS A 247 4.95 -27.09 8.46
C LYS A 247 5.95 -27.49 7.36
N ARG A 248 6.54 -26.47 6.71
CA ARG A 248 7.45 -26.64 5.53
C ARG A 248 8.45 -25.51 5.44
N LYS A 249 9.55 -25.74 4.71
CA LYS A 249 10.45 -24.68 4.28
C LYS A 249 9.77 -23.82 3.23
N CYS A 250 9.62 -22.52 3.50
CA CYS A 250 8.99 -21.57 2.59
C CYS A 250 10.02 -20.63 1.98
N LEU A 251 9.82 -20.32 0.70
CA LEU A 251 10.54 -19.26 -0.01
C LEU A 251 9.93 -17.89 0.31
N LEU A 252 8.60 -17.80 0.28
CA LEU A 252 7.84 -16.62 0.69
C LEU A 252 6.42 -17.03 1.12
N VAL A 253 5.82 -16.22 1.98
CA VAL A 253 4.39 -16.25 2.27
C VAL A 253 3.87 -14.83 2.19
N ALA A 254 2.85 -14.61 1.35
CA ALA A 254 2.20 -13.32 1.16
C ALA A 254 0.73 -13.41 1.58
N MET A 255 0.25 -12.38 2.28
CA MET A 255 -1.17 -12.20 2.62
C MET A 255 -1.61 -10.80 2.20
N GLY A 256 -2.72 -10.73 1.47
CA GLY A 256 -3.40 -9.50 1.11
C GLY A 256 -4.60 -9.20 1.99
N VAL A 257 -5.03 -7.95 2.00
CA VAL A 257 -6.32 -7.56 2.63
C VAL A 257 -7.52 -8.21 1.92
N SER A 258 -7.32 -8.73 0.71
CA SER A 258 -8.25 -9.54 -0.09
C SER A 258 -7.46 -10.26 -1.19
N GLY A 259 -8.11 -11.12 -1.96
CA GLY A 259 -7.59 -11.60 -3.23
C GLY A 259 -7.44 -10.50 -4.29
N HIS A 260 -7.04 -10.88 -5.50
CA HIS A 260 -6.80 -9.98 -6.65
C HIS A 260 -5.81 -8.84 -6.35
N ARG A 261 -4.70 -9.16 -5.65
CA ARG A 261 -3.68 -8.19 -5.27
C ARG A 261 -2.37 -8.37 -6.04
N GLN A 262 -1.69 -7.25 -6.23
CA GLN A 262 -0.48 -7.17 -7.03
C GLN A 262 0.64 -6.52 -6.22
N TYR A 263 1.88 -6.95 -6.49
CA TYR A 263 3.07 -6.22 -6.11
C TYR A 263 3.44 -5.19 -7.17
N GLY A 264 4.37 -4.32 -6.82
CA GLY A 264 4.99 -3.34 -7.68
C GLY A 264 5.24 -3.83 -9.10
N SER A 265 4.92 -3.01 -10.09
CA SER A 265 4.96 -3.34 -11.51
C SER A 265 3.87 -4.31 -11.97
N ASN A 266 2.71 -4.32 -11.33
CA ASN A 266 1.52 -5.10 -11.69
C ASN A 266 1.75 -6.63 -11.68
N LYS A 267 2.52 -7.16 -10.74
CA LYS A 267 2.73 -8.61 -10.59
C LYS A 267 1.64 -9.21 -9.71
N PRO A 268 0.70 -9.98 -10.24
CA PRO A 268 -0.45 -10.51 -9.50
C PRO A 268 -0.03 -11.70 -8.63
N ILE A 269 0.49 -11.43 -7.43
CA ILE A 269 0.87 -12.47 -6.46
C ILE A 269 -0.35 -13.20 -5.89
N LEU A 270 -1.48 -12.51 -5.80
CA LEU A 270 -2.78 -13.06 -5.43
C LEU A 270 -3.71 -12.90 -6.65
N PRO A 271 -3.70 -13.88 -7.58
CA PRO A 271 -4.32 -13.72 -8.89
C PRO A 271 -5.83 -13.96 -8.92
N ASP A 272 -6.40 -14.48 -7.84
CA ASP A 272 -7.80 -14.85 -7.69
C ASP A 272 -8.40 -14.36 -6.35
N ASP A 273 -9.49 -14.96 -5.90
CA ASP A 273 -10.18 -14.60 -4.66
C ASP A 273 -9.40 -14.98 -3.40
N ASP A 274 -8.44 -15.91 -3.52
CA ASP A 274 -7.58 -16.29 -2.41
C ASP A 274 -6.66 -15.14 -2.01
N ASN A 275 -6.61 -14.86 -0.72
CA ASN A 275 -5.84 -13.75 -0.18
C ASN A 275 -4.50 -14.15 0.43
N VAL A 276 -4.12 -15.43 0.34
CA VAL A 276 -2.83 -15.96 0.80
C VAL A 276 -2.16 -16.78 -0.28
N CYS A 277 -0.86 -16.50 -0.50
CA CYS A 277 0.02 -17.28 -1.36
C CYS A 277 1.23 -17.73 -0.55
N ALA A 278 1.37 -19.03 -0.30
CA ALA A 278 2.54 -19.64 0.32
C ALA A 278 3.34 -20.38 -0.75
N VAL A 279 4.56 -19.93 -1.03
CA VAL A 279 5.49 -20.56 -1.98
C VAL A 279 6.53 -21.34 -1.19
N TYR A 280 6.63 -22.63 -1.47
CA TYR A 280 7.56 -23.51 -0.78
C TYR A 280 8.98 -23.40 -1.35
N GLN A 281 9.95 -23.89 -0.57
CA GLN A 281 11.33 -23.89 -0.99
C GLN A 281 11.52 -24.70 -2.28
N LEU A 282 12.19 -24.07 -3.26
CA LEU A 282 12.45 -24.65 -4.58
C LEU A 282 13.95 -24.71 -4.86
N PRO A 283 14.43 -25.69 -5.64
CA PRO A 283 15.75 -25.65 -6.23
C PRO A 283 15.96 -24.40 -7.09
N LEU A 284 17.20 -23.92 -7.18
CA LEU A 284 17.54 -22.65 -7.85
C LEU A 284 16.95 -22.51 -9.27
N LEU A 285 17.10 -23.54 -10.11
CA LEU A 285 16.55 -23.50 -11.48
C LEU A 285 15.03 -23.36 -11.50
N LYS A 286 14.33 -24.02 -10.57
CA LYS A 286 12.89 -23.88 -10.44
C LYS A 286 12.48 -22.48 -9.92
N LYS A 287 13.28 -21.86 -9.03
CA LYS A 287 13.02 -20.48 -8.59
C LYS A 287 13.10 -19.49 -9.74
N LEU A 288 14.09 -19.61 -10.62
CA LEU A 288 14.24 -18.73 -11.78
C LEU A 288 13.07 -18.88 -12.76
N ALA A 289 12.64 -20.12 -13.05
CA ALA A 289 11.48 -20.39 -13.89
C ALA A 289 10.14 -19.93 -13.25
N PHE A 290 10.04 -19.97 -11.93
CA PHE A 290 8.87 -19.59 -11.17
C PHE A 290 8.61 -18.07 -11.20
N LYS A 291 9.68 -17.26 -11.26
CA LYS A 291 9.60 -15.79 -11.35
C LYS A 291 8.67 -15.32 -12.49
N ASP A 292 8.82 -15.90 -13.67
CA ASP A 292 8.03 -15.51 -14.85
C ASP A 292 6.55 -15.90 -14.70
N ARG A 293 6.29 -16.99 -13.99
CA ARG A 293 4.92 -17.42 -13.69
C ARG A 293 4.22 -16.51 -12.69
N ILE A 294 4.93 -16.03 -11.65
CA ILE A 294 4.38 -14.99 -10.75
C ILE A 294 4.12 -13.70 -11.53
N ALA A 295 5.06 -13.29 -12.38
CA ALA A 295 4.93 -12.05 -13.13
C ALA A 295 3.70 -12.03 -14.07
N SER A 296 3.26 -13.21 -14.54
CA SER A 296 2.09 -13.37 -15.42
C SER A 296 0.80 -13.79 -14.70
N GLY A 297 0.86 -14.07 -13.37
CA GLY A 297 -0.26 -14.68 -12.64
C GLY A 297 -0.46 -16.18 -12.94
N GLY A 298 0.40 -16.77 -13.76
CA GLY A 298 0.29 -18.19 -14.18
C GLY A 298 0.71 -19.21 -13.12
N HIS A 299 1.16 -18.75 -11.94
CA HIS A 299 1.49 -19.64 -10.81
C HIS A 299 0.27 -20.33 -10.21
N ARG A 300 -0.95 -19.81 -10.42
CA ARG A 300 -2.21 -20.46 -10.00
C ARG A 300 -2.33 -21.92 -10.43
N GLY A 301 -1.78 -22.28 -11.59
CA GLY A 301 -1.82 -23.64 -12.13
C GLY A 301 -0.71 -24.56 -11.62
N LEU A 302 0.10 -24.14 -10.64
CA LEU A 302 1.18 -24.98 -10.10
C LEU A 302 0.64 -25.88 -8.98
N GLY A 303 1.21 -27.08 -8.88
CA GLY A 303 0.78 -28.08 -7.90
C GLY A 303 1.12 -27.71 -6.44
N PRO A 304 0.48 -28.44 -5.47
CA PRO A 304 0.61 -28.17 -4.03
C PRO A 304 2.02 -28.45 -3.48
N ASP A 305 2.91 -29.07 -4.24
CA ASP A 305 4.32 -29.22 -3.89
C ASP A 305 5.14 -27.95 -4.11
N VAL A 306 4.62 -27.00 -4.90
CA VAL A 306 5.27 -25.74 -5.27
C VAL A 306 4.72 -24.59 -4.44
N LEU A 307 3.40 -24.49 -4.37
CA LEU A 307 2.72 -23.43 -3.63
C LEU A 307 1.32 -23.84 -3.17
N SER A 308 0.78 -23.08 -2.24
CA SER A 308 -0.64 -23.12 -1.87
C SER A 308 -1.25 -21.73 -1.96
N LEU A 309 -2.43 -21.63 -2.60
CA LEU A 309 -3.32 -20.48 -2.57
C LEU A 309 -4.50 -20.84 -1.71
N PHE A 310 -4.89 -19.98 -0.78
CA PHE A 310 -6.03 -20.20 0.12
C PHE A 310 -6.52 -18.89 0.72
N SER A 311 -7.70 -18.90 1.31
CA SER A 311 -8.28 -17.74 1.99
C SER A 311 -8.17 -17.87 3.50
N ALA A 312 -7.82 -16.78 4.19
CA ALA A 312 -7.75 -16.72 5.65
C ALA A 312 -8.10 -15.31 6.16
N ALA A 313 -8.77 -15.25 7.32
CA ALA A 313 -8.94 -14.02 8.08
C ALA A 313 -7.73 -13.74 8.98
N LYS A 314 -7.08 -14.79 9.45
CA LYS A 314 -5.88 -14.72 10.29
C LYS A 314 -4.91 -15.82 9.94
N ILE A 315 -3.61 -15.48 9.98
CA ILE A 315 -2.51 -16.44 9.89
C ILE A 315 -1.62 -16.27 11.11
N ARG A 316 -1.21 -17.38 11.71
CA ARG A 316 -0.15 -17.42 12.71
C ARG A 316 1.06 -18.16 12.16
N PHE A 317 2.20 -17.53 12.30
CA PHE A 317 3.52 -18.08 11.96
C PHE A 317 4.28 -18.44 13.22
N GLU A 318 4.85 -19.66 13.24
CA GLU A 318 5.86 -20.08 14.20
C GLU A 318 7.17 -20.28 13.44
N TYR A 319 8.23 -19.62 13.87
CA TYR A 319 9.54 -19.67 13.21
C TYR A 319 10.65 -19.38 14.22
N ASP A 320 11.73 -20.16 14.18
CA ASP A 320 12.82 -20.12 15.14
C ASP A 320 14.09 -19.43 14.57
N HIS A 321 13.96 -18.78 13.42
CA HIS A 321 15.03 -18.04 12.75
C HIS A 321 14.61 -16.61 12.44
N GLY A 322 15.59 -15.76 12.10
CA GLY A 322 15.31 -14.44 11.55
C GLY A 322 14.75 -14.52 10.13
N ILE A 323 13.86 -13.60 9.77
CA ILE A 323 13.30 -13.48 8.43
C ILE A 323 12.99 -12.01 8.12
N LEU A 324 12.90 -11.68 6.85
CA LEU A 324 12.47 -10.35 6.41
C LEU A 324 10.97 -10.31 6.19
N LEU A 325 10.34 -9.27 6.69
CA LEU A 325 8.94 -8.89 6.45
C LEU A 325 8.93 -7.67 5.53
N GLN A 326 8.09 -7.66 4.52
CA GLN A 326 7.78 -6.45 3.76
C GLN A 326 6.28 -6.11 3.84
N ARG A 327 5.96 -4.81 3.72
CA ARG A 327 4.62 -4.24 3.59
C ARG A 327 4.72 -2.99 2.71
N GLU A 328 4.03 -2.98 1.59
CA GLU A 328 4.08 -1.89 0.59
C GLU A 328 5.52 -1.44 0.23
N GLY A 329 6.49 -2.38 0.18
CA GLY A 329 7.89 -2.10 -0.15
C GLY A 329 8.77 -1.63 1.03
N GLU A 330 8.20 -1.38 2.20
CA GLU A 330 8.94 -1.13 3.43
C GLU A 330 9.33 -2.46 4.10
N VAL A 331 10.60 -2.57 4.52
CA VAL A 331 11.16 -3.82 5.02
C VAL A 331 11.50 -3.73 6.49
N THR A 332 11.05 -4.73 7.24
CA THR A 332 11.37 -4.93 8.67
C THR A 332 12.08 -6.26 8.83
N GLU A 333 13.17 -6.29 9.58
CA GLU A 333 13.86 -7.51 9.97
C GLU A 333 13.24 -8.08 11.24
N LEU A 334 12.77 -9.32 11.16
CA LEU A 334 12.21 -10.06 12.29
C LEU A 334 13.27 -11.01 12.86
N THR A 335 13.28 -11.14 14.18
CA THR A 335 14.12 -12.05 14.94
C THR A 335 13.28 -13.22 15.48
N PRO A 336 13.87 -14.29 16.00
CA PRO A 336 13.11 -15.39 16.60
C PRO A 336 12.15 -14.95 17.73
N GLU A 337 12.51 -13.89 18.46
CA GLU A 337 11.69 -13.33 19.55
C GLU A 337 10.40 -12.66 19.06
N ASP A 338 10.32 -12.32 17.77
CA ASP A 338 9.12 -11.72 17.16
C ASP A 338 8.03 -12.77 16.84
N PHE A 339 8.34 -14.06 17.03
CA PHE A 339 7.39 -15.15 16.83
C PHE A 339 6.80 -15.68 18.15
N PRO A 340 5.51 -16.14 18.16
CA PRO A 340 4.62 -16.23 17.00
C PRO A 340 4.27 -14.85 16.42
N LEU A 341 4.21 -14.79 15.07
CA LEU A 341 3.82 -13.62 14.33
C LEU A 341 2.42 -13.82 13.77
N ASP A 342 1.50 -12.91 14.06
CA ASP A 342 0.14 -12.97 13.55
C ASP A 342 -0.07 -11.93 12.43
N PHE A 343 -0.70 -12.35 11.32
CA PHE A 343 -1.31 -11.47 10.32
C PHE A 343 -2.83 -11.59 10.43
N GLU A 344 -3.53 -10.48 10.62
CA GLU A 344 -4.97 -10.46 10.86
C GLU A 344 -5.65 -9.42 9.96
N ILE A 345 -6.72 -9.80 9.25
CA ILE A 345 -7.57 -8.84 8.57
C ILE A 345 -8.42 -8.13 9.63
N SER A 346 -8.31 -6.81 9.69
CA SER A 346 -9.07 -6.00 10.65
C SER A 346 -10.52 -5.81 10.20
N GLU A 347 -11.39 -5.40 11.12
CA GLU A 347 -12.58 -4.64 10.76
C GLU A 347 -12.17 -3.37 10.00
N PRO A 348 -13.12 -2.67 9.33
CA PRO A 348 -12.79 -1.40 8.67
C PRO A 348 -12.19 -0.39 9.64
N VAL A 349 -10.98 0.08 9.35
CA VAL A 349 -10.18 0.94 10.25
C VAL A 349 -9.80 2.29 9.65
N TYR A 350 -10.18 2.55 8.41
CA TYR A 350 -10.00 3.85 7.75
C TYR A 350 -10.97 3.98 6.57
N ASN A 351 -11.13 5.19 6.04
CA ASN A 351 -11.95 5.42 4.85
C ASN A 351 -11.09 5.86 3.67
N VAL A 352 -11.48 5.43 2.47
CA VAL A 352 -11.00 6.01 1.22
C VAL A 352 -12.11 6.79 0.53
N LEU A 353 -11.72 7.75 -0.31
CA LEU A 353 -12.64 8.50 -1.14
C LEU A 353 -13.03 7.62 -2.34
N ALA A 354 -14.31 7.32 -2.49
CA ALA A 354 -14.87 6.50 -3.56
C ALA A 354 -16.06 7.16 -4.22
N PRO A 355 -16.39 6.84 -5.48
CA PRO A 355 -17.69 7.24 -6.07
C PRO A 355 -18.85 6.79 -5.20
N ALA A 356 -19.88 7.66 -5.10
CA ALA A 356 -21.08 7.40 -4.32
C ALA A 356 -21.98 6.34 -4.98
#